data_0b0857952c44f78bb40713b63408efde
#
_entry.id   0b0857952c44f78bb40713b63408efde
#
_cell.length_a   1.000
_cell.length_b   1.000
_cell.length_c   1.000
_cell.angle_alpha   90.00
_cell.angle_beta   90.00
_cell.angle_gamma   90.00
#
_symmetry.space_group_name_H-M   'P 1'
#
loop_
_entity.id
_entity.type
_entity.pdbx_description
1 polymer ?
#
loop_
_entity_poly.entity_id
_entity_poly.type
_entity_poly.pdbx_seq_one_letter_code
_entity_poly.pdbx_strand_id
1 'polypeptide(L)'
;MINHVFHLCAAIALSAAGAGASAQSERTPPNPAVEAPATARVVTSQRQDFATYPLITERIAQRGGINGNISATRTVEGALSRATYELADNASIDEVAADYAQRLGTAGFDILYECGGAECGPTFIRASPGYRVDATRFRSNPENQHYLAARKAEGSGDVYVGIQIAAGNAGVSAQVDTLRVKPREVGAISVNAAQMANDLDTKGRVALYGIFFNTDSTDVKPESRPTLSEIAKLMAQRPALRLLVVGHTDSQGTFDYNVGLSKRRAAAVVDALVGRYGAERARLKPWGVGYAVPRASNNSDVGQAQNRRVELVVW
;
A
#
# COMPACT_ATOMS: atom_id res chain seq x y z
N MET A 1 -9.65 -21.32 88.29
CA MET A 1 -9.70 -19.94 87.78
C MET A 1 -8.93 -19.88 86.50
N ILE A 2 -9.56 -20.19 85.38
CA ILE A 2 -8.97 -20.03 84.05
C ILE A 2 -10.12 -19.63 83.17
N ASN A 3 -10.07 -18.37 82.67
CA ASN A 3 -11.01 -17.76 81.73
C ASN A 3 -10.72 -18.24 80.34
N HIS A 4 -11.67 -18.89 79.70
CA HIS A 4 -11.64 -19.13 78.24
C HIS A 4 -12.40 -18.00 77.50
N VAL A 5 -11.66 -17.23 76.70
CA VAL A 5 -12.21 -16.25 75.77
C VAL A 5 -12.46 -17.00 74.47
N PHE A 6 -13.73 -17.11 74.07
CA PHE A 6 -14.11 -17.58 72.70
C PHE A 6 -13.98 -16.45 71.70
N HIS A 7 -13.12 -16.66 70.72
CA HIS A 7 -13.07 -15.80 69.54
C HIS A 7 -14.01 -16.34 68.45
N LEU A 8 -15.01 -15.55 68.12
CA LEU A 8 -15.95 -15.81 67.06
C LEU A 8 -15.32 -15.37 65.75
N CYS A 9 -14.87 -16.27 64.86
CA CYS A 9 -14.46 -15.97 63.51
C CYS A 9 -15.70 -15.86 62.62
N ALA A 10 -16.05 -14.65 62.23
CA ALA A 10 -17.04 -14.43 61.18
C ALA A 10 -16.37 -14.62 59.81
N ALA A 11 -16.78 -15.65 59.08
CA ALA A 11 -16.39 -15.89 57.69
C ALA A 11 -17.21 -14.98 56.78
N ILE A 12 -16.55 -13.98 56.17
CA ILE A 12 -17.14 -13.18 55.12
C ILE A 12 -16.96 -13.93 53.80
N ALA A 13 -18.06 -14.46 53.27
CA ALA A 13 -18.11 -15.03 51.94
C ALA A 13 -18.12 -13.90 50.91
N LEU A 14 -16.98 -13.65 50.22
CA LEU A 14 -16.91 -12.75 49.07
C LEU A 14 -17.44 -13.51 47.86
N SER A 15 -18.67 -13.23 47.45
CA SER A 15 -19.21 -13.66 46.16
C SER A 15 -18.59 -12.79 45.06
N ALA A 16 -17.56 -13.31 44.38
CA ALA A 16 -17.04 -12.74 43.17
C ALA A 16 -18.02 -13.01 42.01
N ALA A 17 -18.93 -12.07 41.78
CA ALA A 17 -19.68 -12.01 40.53
C ALA A 17 -18.71 -11.54 39.42
N GLY A 18 -18.07 -12.50 38.77
CA GLY A 18 -17.31 -12.26 37.55
C GLY A 18 -18.25 -11.88 36.41
N ALA A 19 -18.51 -10.60 36.23
CA ALA A 19 -19.06 -10.08 34.99
C ALA A 19 -17.96 -10.17 33.91
N GLY A 20 -18.00 -11.26 33.14
CA GLY A 20 -17.28 -11.38 31.90
C GLY A 20 -17.82 -10.38 30.91
N ALA A 21 -17.31 -9.15 30.92
CA ALA A 21 -17.47 -8.22 29.85
C ALA A 21 -16.68 -8.77 28.66
N SER A 22 -17.36 -9.56 27.80
CA SER A 22 -16.89 -9.82 26.46
C SER A 22 -16.79 -8.47 25.79
N ALA A 23 -15.56 -7.99 25.60
CA ALA A 23 -15.27 -6.83 24.75
C ALA A 23 -15.76 -7.17 23.34
N GLN A 24 -17.00 -6.79 23.02
CA GLN A 24 -17.43 -6.62 21.65
C GLN A 24 -16.64 -5.44 21.10
N SER A 25 -15.53 -5.74 20.41
CA SER A 25 -14.83 -4.81 19.57
C SER A 25 -15.88 -4.17 18.67
N GLU A 26 -16.16 -2.89 18.87
CA GLU A 26 -17.00 -2.10 17.97
C GLU A 26 -16.40 -2.22 16.57
N ARG A 27 -17.07 -2.97 15.70
CA ARG A 27 -16.65 -3.25 14.34
C ARG A 27 -17.04 -2.08 13.43
N THR A 28 -16.59 -0.89 13.76
CA THR A 28 -16.77 0.26 12.89
C THR A 28 -15.80 0.14 11.71
N PRO A 29 -16.30 0.13 10.47
CA PRO A 29 -15.41 0.07 9.31
C PRO A 29 -14.49 1.27 9.32
N PRO A 30 -13.17 1.08 9.20
CA PRO A 30 -12.25 2.21 9.24
C PRO A 30 -12.38 3.03 7.96
N ASN A 31 -13.13 4.14 8.03
CA ASN A 31 -13.20 5.19 7.01
C ASN A 31 -13.44 4.67 5.57
N PRO A 32 -14.60 4.04 5.27
CA PRO A 32 -14.92 3.62 3.93
C PRO A 32 -15.04 4.84 3.01
N ALA A 33 -14.59 4.73 1.76
CA ALA A 33 -14.77 5.79 0.77
C ALA A 33 -16.23 5.86 0.25
N VAL A 34 -16.96 4.77 0.44
CA VAL A 34 -18.38 4.64 0.12
C VAL A 34 -19.09 3.97 1.29
N GLU A 35 -20.14 4.59 1.78
CA GLU A 35 -20.94 4.04 2.87
C GLU A 35 -21.72 2.79 2.41
N ALA A 36 -21.81 1.81 3.27
CA ALA A 36 -22.67 0.66 3.03
C ALA A 36 -24.16 1.03 3.11
N PRO A 37 -25.05 0.24 2.48
CA PRO A 37 -26.49 0.37 2.70
C PRO A 37 -26.84 0.40 4.19
N ALA A 38 -27.87 1.16 4.57
CA ALA A 38 -28.24 1.34 5.98
C ALA A 38 -28.63 0.02 6.68
N THR A 39 -29.09 -0.97 5.93
CA THR A 39 -29.44 -2.31 6.39
C THR A 39 -28.27 -3.28 6.47
N ALA A 40 -27.07 -2.87 6.01
CA ALA A 40 -25.91 -3.71 5.97
C ALA A 40 -25.29 -3.86 7.37
N ARG A 41 -24.96 -5.09 7.75
CA ARG A 41 -24.30 -5.41 9.01
C ARG A 41 -22.82 -5.74 8.76
N VAL A 42 -21.92 -5.06 9.45
CA VAL A 42 -20.48 -5.36 9.37
C VAL A 42 -20.19 -6.73 9.96
N VAL A 43 -19.58 -7.61 9.18
CA VAL A 43 -19.14 -8.94 9.60
C VAL A 43 -17.68 -8.91 10.05
N THR A 44 -16.80 -8.35 9.20
CA THR A 44 -15.38 -8.17 9.49
C THR A 44 -14.91 -6.84 8.94
N SER A 45 -13.89 -6.28 9.59
CA SER A 45 -13.17 -5.13 9.06
C SER A 45 -11.67 -5.29 9.29
N GLN A 46 -10.88 -4.74 8.38
CA GLN A 46 -9.42 -4.78 8.43
C GLN A 46 -8.85 -3.46 7.90
N ARG A 47 -7.74 -3.03 8.48
CA ARG A 47 -6.96 -1.91 7.99
C ARG A 47 -5.50 -2.31 7.85
N GLN A 48 -4.86 -1.84 6.79
CA GLN A 48 -3.43 -1.93 6.56
C GLN A 48 -2.93 -0.54 6.14
N ASP A 49 -1.88 -0.05 6.78
CA ASP A 49 -1.33 1.27 6.44
C ASP A 49 -0.66 1.29 5.07
N PHE A 50 -0.25 0.12 4.59
CA PHE A 50 0.25 -0.10 3.25
C PHE A 50 -0.10 -1.51 2.75
N ALA A 51 -0.67 -1.59 1.55
CA ALA A 51 -0.96 -2.84 0.85
C ALA A 51 -0.68 -2.70 -0.64
N THR A 52 -0.29 -3.79 -1.27
CA THR A 52 -0.29 -3.96 -2.73
C THR A 52 -1.55 -4.72 -3.10
N TYR A 53 -2.42 -4.09 -3.88
CA TYR A 53 -3.76 -4.60 -4.15
C TYR A 53 -4.00 -4.76 -5.66
N PRO A 54 -4.37 -5.96 -6.13
CA PRO A 54 -4.74 -6.20 -7.52
C PRO A 54 -6.22 -5.79 -7.73
N LEU A 55 -6.47 -4.56 -8.17
CA LEU A 55 -7.79 -4.10 -8.56
C LEU A 55 -8.15 -4.73 -9.91
N ILE A 56 -9.27 -5.44 -9.98
CA ILE A 56 -9.74 -6.06 -11.22
C ILE A 56 -10.36 -4.97 -12.09
N THR A 57 -9.86 -4.80 -13.31
CA THR A 57 -10.29 -3.75 -14.24
C THR A 57 -10.74 -4.27 -15.60
N GLU A 58 -10.75 -5.59 -15.78
CA GLU A 58 -11.18 -6.25 -17.00
C GLU A 58 -11.72 -7.66 -16.69
N ARG A 59 -12.40 -8.25 -17.67
CA ARG A 59 -12.90 -9.62 -17.59
C ARG A 59 -11.76 -10.63 -17.40
N ILE A 60 -11.90 -11.52 -16.43
CA ILE A 60 -10.92 -12.56 -16.18
C ILE A 60 -11.14 -13.73 -17.15
N ALA A 61 -10.37 -13.77 -18.24
CA ALA A 61 -10.56 -14.70 -19.35
C ALA A 61 -9.90 -16.08 -19.13
N GLN A 62 -8.92 -16.23 -18.24
CA GLN A 62 -8.13 -17.45 -18.13
C GLN A 62 -8.61 -18.42 -17.03
N ARG A 63 -8.66 -19.70 -17.35
CA ARG A 63 -8.80 -20.82 -16.40
C ARG A 63 -7.44 -21.12 -15.72
N GLY A 64 -6.76 -20.12 -15.24
CA GLY A 64 -5.51 -20.25 -14.49
C GLY A 64 -5.77 -20.12 -13.00
N GLY A 65 -5.18 -21.02 -12.19
CA GLY A 65 -5.25 -20.92 -10.73
C GLY A 65 -4.67 -19.61 -10.23
N ILE A 66 -4.77 -19.36 -8.92
CA ILE A 66 -4.39 -18.16 -8.15
C ILE A 66 -2.98 -17.59 -8.46
N ASN A 67 -2.11 -18.37 -9.12
CA ASN A 67 -0.76 -17.98 -9.53
C ASN A 67 -0.64 -17.68 -11.05
N GLY A 68 -1.72 -17.73 -11.81
CA GLY A 68 -1.73 -17.31 -13.21
C GLY A 68 -1.63 -15.79 -13.29
N ASN A 69 -0.81 -15.31 -14.22
CA ASN A 69 -0.62 -13.87 -14.50
C ASN A 69 -1.99 -13.27 -14.86
N ILE A 70 -2.65 -12.64 -13.90
CA ILE A 70 -3.95 -12.00 -14.11
C ILE A 70 -3.66 -10.66 -14.79
N SER A 71 -3.62 -10.65 -16.11
CA SER A 71 -3.47 -9.44 -16.92
C SER A 71 -4.65 -8.46 -16.76
N ALA A 72 -5.75 -8.93 -16.20
CA ALA A 72 -6.99 -8.18 -15.95
C ALA A 72 -6.97 -7.34 -14.67
N THR A 73 -5.82 -7.10 -14.07
CA THR A 73 -5.71 -6.34 -12.83
C THR A 73 -4.78 -5.14 -12.97
N ARG A 74 -5.20 -4.04 -12.38
CA ARG A 74 -4.34 -2.89 -12.10
C ARG A 74 -3.77 -3.03 -10.69
N THR A 75 -2.47 -3.04 -10.54
CA THR A 75 -1.85 -3.03 -9.21
C THR A 75 -1.96 -1.63 -8.61
N VAL A 76 -2.60 -1.54 -7.45
CA VAL A 76 -2.74 -0.29 -6.68
C VAL A 76 -2.01 -0.46 -5.35
N GLU A 77 -1.19 0.53 -4.99
CA GLU A 77 -0.48 0.55 -3.71
C GLU A 77 -0.96 1.71 -2.84
N GLY A 78 -1.23 1.44 -1.57
CA GLY A 78 -1.72 2.46 -0.65
C GLY A 78 -2.22 1.90 0.67
N ALA A 79 -2.84 2.76 1.46
CA ALA A 79 -3.54 2.34 2.68
C ALA A 79 -4.83 1.61 2.30
N LEU A 80 -4.96 0.36 2.74
CA LEU A 80 -6.14 -0.46 2.53
C LEU A 80 -7.07 -0.38 3.73
N SER A 81 -8.33 -0.09 3.46
CA SER A 81 -9.46 -0.25 4.38
C SER A 81 -10.42 -1.25 3.76
N ARG A 82 -10.71 -2.33 4.46
CA ARG A 82 -11.51 -3.46 4.00
C ARG A 82 -12.65 -3.72 4.95
N ALA A 83 -13.85 -3.92 4.44
CA ALA A 83 -14.99 -4.35 5.24
C ALA A 83 -15.85 -5.37 4.48
N THR A 84 -16.31 -6.39 5.19
CA THR A 84 -17.30 -7.35 4.70
C THR A 84 -18.63 -7.05 5.38
N TYR A 85 -19.65 -6.91 4.57
CA TYR A 85 -21.01 -6.65 4.99
C TYR A 85 -21.90 -7.84 4.65
N GLU A 86 -22.85 -8.11 5.52
CA GLU A 86 -24.03 -8.96 5.28
C GLU A 86 -25.22 -8.04 5.03
N LEU A 87 -25.93 -8.27 3.94
CA LEU A 87 -27.09 -7.48 3.54
C LEU A 87 -28.38 -8.10 4.11
N ALA A 88 -29.49 -7.36 4.00
CA ALA A 88 -30.79 -7.89 4.44
C ALA A 88 -31.17 -9.18 3.69
N ASP A 89 -31.90 -10.06 4.37
CA ASP A 89 -32.24 -11.41 3.86
C ASP A 89 -32.98 -11.42 2.52
N ASN A 90 -33.65 -10.32 2.15
CA ASN A 90 -34.38 -10.16 0.89
C ASN A 90 -33.66 -9.32 -0.17
N ALA A 91 -32.40 -8.93 0.07
CA ALA A 91 -31.65 -8.15 -0.89
C ALA A 91 -31.29 -9.01 -2.12
N SER A 92 -31.46 -8.46 -3.32
CA SER A 92 -30.92 -9.05 -4.54
C SER A 92 -29.50 -8.52 -4.83
N ILE A 93 -28.70 -9.31 -5.54
CA ILE A 93 -27.35 -8.90 -5.96
C ILE A 93 -27.42 -7.64 -6.81
N ASP A 94 -28.35 -7.60 -7.76
CA ASP A 94 -28.48 -6.50 -8.72
C ASP A 94 -28.94 -5.20 -8.04
N GLU A 95 -29.87 -5.27 -7.08
CA GLU A 95 -30.27 -4.10 -6.28
C GLU A 95 -29.11 -3.54 -5.46
N VAL A 96 -28.33 -4.43 -4.81
CA VAL A 96 -27.16 -4.03 -4.02
C VAL A 96 -26.08 -3.44 -4.93
N ALA A 97 -25.86 -4.01 -6.11
CA ALA A 97 -24.90 -3.48 -7.09
C ALA A 97 -25.31 -2.10 -7.58
N ALA A 98 -26.59 -1.93 -7.95
CA ALA A 98 -27.12 -0.63 -8.39
C ALA A 98 -27.03 0.44 -7.29
N ASP A 99 -27.32 0.10 -6.02
CA ASP A 99 -27.17 1.02 -4.88
C ASP A 99 -25.71 1.45 -4.69
N TYR A 100 -24.75 0.52 -4.76
CA TYR A 100 -23.33 0.87 -4.68
C TYR A 100 -22.86 1.70 -5.88
N ALA A 101 -23.29 1.38 -7.10
CA ALA A 101 -22.97 2.18 -8.28
C ALA A 101 -23.47 3.62 -8.16
N GLN A 102 -24.71 3.81 -7.67
CA GLN A 102 -25.28 5.13 -7.41
C GLN A 102 -24.49 5.89 -6.34
N ARG A 103 -24.15 5.24 -5.23
CA ARG A 103 -23.35 5.85 -4.14
C ARG A 103 -21.95 6.25 -4.61
N LEU A 104 -21.29 5.41 -5.41
CA LEU A 104 -20.01 5.72 -6.03
C LEU A 104 -20.13 6.97 -6.91
N GLY A 105 -21.12 7.04 -7.78
CA GLY A 105 -21.35 8.21 -8.64
C GLY A 105 -21.61 9.48 -7.81
N THR A 106 -22.47 9.40 -6.79
CA THR A 106 -22.77 10.53 -5.88
C THR A 106 -21.53 11.00 -5.12
N ALA A 107 -20.63 10.07 -4.75
CA ALA A 107 -19.38 10.39 -4.09
C ALA A 107 -18.28 10.89 -5.06
N GLY A 108 -18.56 10.98 -6.36
CA GLY A 108 -17.66 11.49 -7.40
C GLY A 108 -16.61 10.48 -7.87
N PHE A 109 -16.95 9.20 -7.83
CA PHE A 109 -16.11 8.13 -8.40
C PHE A 109 -16.49 7.87 -9.85
N ASP A 110 -15.47 7.61 -10.67
CA ASP A 110 -15.60 7.07 -12.02
C ASP A 110 -15.56 5.55 -11.94
N ILE A 111 -16.56 4.85 -12.51
CA ILE A 111 -16.55 3.40 -12.63
C ILE A 111 -15.52 3.00 -13.69
N LEU A 112 -14.51 2.23 -13.30
CA LEU A 112 -13.45 1.72 -14.17
C LEU A 112 -13.85 0.39 -14.83
N TYR A 113 -14.56 -0.45 -14.08
CA TYR A 113 -15.02 -1.76 -14.52
C TYR A 113 -16.21 -2.21 -13.70
N GLU A 114 -17.15 -2.84 -14.37
CA GLU A 114 -18.33 -3.46 -13.77
C GLU A 114 -18.64 -4.76 -14.51
N CYS A 115 -19.04 -5.79 -13.78
CA CYS A 115 -19.52 -7.04 -14.35
C CYS A 115 -20.48 -7.76 -13.42
N GLY A 116 -21.47 -8.48 -14.03
CA GLY A 116 -22.41 -9.35 -13.34
C GLY A 116 -22.31 -10.80 -13.84
N GLY A 117 -22.59 -11.76 -12.97
CA GLY A 117 -22.67 -13.17 -13.32
C GLY A 117 -21.47 -13.70 -14.11
N ALA A 118 -21.73 -14.41 -15.19
CA ALA A 118 -20.72 -15.02 -16.07
C ALA A 118 -19.88 -13.99 -16.83
N GLU A 119 -20.30 -12.74 -16.94
CA GLU A 119 -19.55 -11.69 -17.63
C GLU A 119 -18.23 -11.40 -16.92
N CYS A 120 -18.15 -11.56 -15.59
CA CYS A 120 -16.92 -11.41 -14.83
C CYS A 120 -15.81 -12.38 -15.23
N GLY A 121 -16.19 -13.51 -15.84
CA GLY A 121 -15.26 -14.53 -16.33
C GLY A 121 -15.24 -15.79 -15.49
N PRO A 122 -14.76 -16.91 -16.07
CA PRO A 122 -14.95 -18.26 -15.53
C PRO A 122 -14.19 -18.54 -14.22
N THR A 123 -13.21 -17.72 -13.87
CA THR A 123 -12.38 -17.90 -12.66
C THR A 123 -12.43 -16.69 -11.74
N PHE A 124 -13.34 -15.75 -12.01
CA PHE A 124 -13.45 -14.50 -11.26
C PHE A 124 -13.55 -14.72 -9.74
N ILE A 125 -14.39 -15.65 -9.30
CA ILE A 125 -14.60 -15.94 -7.88
C ILE A 125 -13.27 -16.18 -7.14
N ARG A 126 -12.39 -16.99 -7.72
CA ARG A 126 -11.09 -17.34 -7.10
C ARG A 126 -10.08 -16.19 -7.12
N ALA A 127 -10.22 -15.29 -8.07
CA ALA A 127 -9.38 -14.11 -8.19
C ALA A 127 -9.86 -12.95 -7.32
N SER A 128 -11.15 -12.95 -6.99
CA SER A 128 -11.80 -11.84 -6.30
C SER A 128 -11.31 -11.64 -4.86
N PRO A 129 -11.30 -10.41 -4.39
CA PRO A 129 -10.87 -10.08 -3.03
C PRO A 129 -11.70 -10.75 -1.94
N GLY A 130 -13.02 -10.79 -2.11
CA GLY A 130 -13.94 -11.36 -1.13
C GLY A 130 -13.72 -12.84 -0.88
N TYR A 131 -13.52 -13.63 -1.93
CA TYR A 131 -13.23 -15.06 -1.81
C TYR A 131 -11.94 -15.32 -1.01
N ARG A 132 -10.92 -14.48 -1.16
CA ARG A 132 -9.67 -14.58 -0.42
C ARG A 132 -9.82 -14.25 1.07
N VAL A 133 -10.81 -13.44 1.42
CA VAL A 133 -11.10 -13.03 2.80
C VAL A 133 -12.02 -14.02 3.50
N ASP A 134 -13.12 -14.39 2.83
CA ASP A 134 -14.12 -15.33 3.36
C ASP A 134 -14.68 -16.18 2.22
N ALA A 135 -14.04 -17.31 1.96
CA ALA A 135 -14.45 -18.22 0.91
C ALA A 135 -15.84 -18.83 1.12
N THR A 136 -16.35 -18.85 2.36
CA THR A 136 -17.67 -19.40 2.66
C THR A 136 -18.79 -18.47 2.23
N ARG A 137 -18.59 -17.16 2.39
CA ARG A 137 -19.56 -16.12 1.99
C ARG A 137 -19.53 -15.85 0.51
N PHE A 138 -18.34 -15.85 -0.09
CA PHE A 138 -18.12 -15.50 -1.50
C PHE A 138 -17.94 -16.74 -2.41
N ARG A 139 -18.21 -17.94 -1.89
CA ARG A 139 -18.25 -19.18 -2.67
C ARG A 139 -19.60 -19.32 -3.34
N SER A 140 -19.80 -18.56 -4.39
CA SER A 140 -21.05 -18.59 -5.15
C SER A 140 -20.88 -19.31 -6.51
N ASN A 141 -22.02 -19.66 -7.11
CA ASN A 141 -22.09 -19.96 -8.53
C ASN A 141 -21.61 -18.69 -9.30
N PRO A 142 -20.86 -18.83 -10.42
CA PRO A 142 -20.50 -17.70 -11.28
C PRO A 142 -21.65 -16.77 -11.65
N GLU A 143 -22.87 -17.28 -11.71
CA GLU A 143 -24.07 -16.48 -11.99
C GLU A 143 -24.51 -15.56 -10.82
N ASN A 144 -24.07 -15.88 -9.58
CA ASN A 144 -24.57 -15.22 -8.36
C ASN A 144 -23.53 -14.26 -7.78
N GLN A 145 -23.01 -13.37 -8.61
CA GLN A 145 -22.00 -12.39 -8.23
C GLN A 145 -22.10 -11.10 -9.03
N HIS A 146 -21.61 -10.01 -8.46
CA HIS A 146 -21.41 -8.74 -9.13
C HIS A 146 -20.12 -8.09 -8.63
N TYR A 147 -19.44 -7.32 -9.48
CA TYR A 147 -18.22 -6.63 -9.11
C TYR A 147 -18.18 -5.23 -9.72
N LEU A 148 -17.72 -4.27 -8.90
CA LEU A 148 -17.45 -2.90 -9.33
C LEU A 148 -16.03 -2.51 -8.95
N ALA A 149 -15.32 -1.87 -9.85
CA ALA A 149 -14.08 -1.17 -9.58
C ALA A 149 -14.25 0.30 -9.94
N ALA A 150 -13.87 1.20 -9.05
CA ALA A 150 -14.03 2.63 -9.24
C ALA A 150 -12.79 3.41 -8.78
N ARG A 151 -12.64 4.63 -9.31
CA ARG A 151 -11.57 5.56 -8.96
C ARG A 151 -12.13 6.95 -8.74
N LYS A 152 -11.56 7.67 -7.78
CA LYS A 152 -11.75 9.10 -7.59
C LYS A 152 -10.39 9.77 -7.49
N ALA A 153 -10.18 10.83 -8.28
CA ALA A 153 -9.00 11.66 -8.16
C ALA A 153 -9.19 12.64 -6.98
N GLU A 154 -8.25 12.62 -6.03
CA GLU A 154 -8.21 13.58 -4.91
C GLU A 154 -6.85 14.28 -4.90
N GLY A 155 -6.79 15.52 -4.40
CA GLY A 155 -5.55 16.32 -4.38
C GLY A 155 -4.40 15.69 -3.58
N SER A 156 -4.72 14.80 -2.64
CA SER A 156 -3.76 14.07 -1.79
C SER A 156 -3.37 12.68 -2.36
N GLY A 157 -3.90 12.29 -3.50
CA GLY A 157 -3.72 10.98 -4.14
C GLY A 157 -5.05 10.34 -4.50
N ASP A 158 -5.03 9.44 -5.47
CA ASP A 158 -6.23 8.75 -5.93
C ASP A 158 -6.82 7.83 -4.86
N VAL A 159 -8.14 7.69 -4.87
CA VAL A 159 -8.86 6.69 -4.08
C VAL A 159 -9.45 5.65 -5.04
N TYR A 160 -9.14 4.39 -4.80
CA TYR A 160 -9.73 3.28 -5.55
C TYR A 160 -10.64 2.46 -4.64
N VAL A 161 -11.72 1.95 -5.22
CA VAL A 161 -12.67 1.08 -4.54
C VAL A 161 -12.89 -0.17 -5.38
N GLY A 162 -12.81 -1.34 -4.76
CA GLY A 162 -13.25 -2.60 -5.33
C GLY A 162 -14.41 -3.16 -4.50
N ILE A 163 -15.54 -3.43 -5.11
CA ILE A 163 -16.72 -3.98 -4.41
C ILE A 163 -17.08 -5.30 -5.06
N GLN A 164 -17.04 -6.37 -4.29
CA GLN A 164 -17.56 -7.66 -4.69
C GLN A 164 -18.85 -7.95 -3.93
N ILE A 165 -19.90 -8.28 -4.66
CA ILE A 165 -21.20 -8.70 -4.13
C ILE A 165 -21.41 -10.15 -4.55
N ALA A 166 -21.84 -11.00 -3.64
CA ALA A 166 -22.15 -12.39 -3.95
C ALA A 166 -23.24 -12.94 -3.03
N ALA A 167 -24.06 -13.85 -3.55
CA ALA A 167 -24.98 -14.64 -2.73
C ALA A 167 -24.35 -15.99 -2.37
N GLY A 168 -24.23 -16.24 -1.09
CA GLY A 168 -23.71 -17.48 -0.51
C GLY A 168 -24.71 -18.09 0.48
N ASN A 169 -24.25 -19.08 1.26
CA ASN A 169 -25.10 -19.73 2.27
C ASN A 169 -25.59 -18.78 3.39
N ALA A 170 -24.96 -17.65 3.56
CA ALA A 170 -25.30 -16.62 4.55
C ALA A 170 -26.11 -15.44 3.94
N GLY A 171 -26.76 -15.65 2.80
CA GLY A 171 -27.45 -14.58 2.07
C GLY A 171 -26.49 -13.75 1.20
N VAL A 172 -26.92 -12.53 0.86
CA VAL A 172 -26.11 -11.60 0.06
C VAL A 172 -25.07 -10.93 0.95
N SER A 173 -23.82 -10.94 0.49
CA SER A 173 -22.69 -10.29 1.16
C SER A 173 -21.96 -9.35 0.20
N ALA A 174 -21.44 -8.24 0.72
CA ALA A 174 -20.60 -7.32 -0.01
C ALA A 174 -19.24 -7.17 0.68
N GLN A 175 -18.16 -7.35 -0.09
CA GLN A 175 -16.80 -7.01 0.31
C GLN A 175 -16.45 -5.65 -0.31
N VAL A 176 -16.17 -4.67 0.51
CA VAL A 176 -15.76 -3.32 0.09
C VAL A 176 -14.31 -3.09 0.48
N ASP A 177 -13.46 -2.94 -0.53
CA ASP A 177 -12.05 -2.63 -0.39
C ASP A 177 -11.81 -1.19 -0.85
N THR A 178 -11.35 -0.33 0.03
CA THR A 178 -10.95 1.05 -0.27
C THR A 178 -9.45 1.17 -0.18
N LEU A 179 -8.82 1.63 -1.25
CA LEU A 179 -7.40 1.93 -1.28
C LEU A 179 -7.20 3.42 -1.46
N ARG A 180 -6.60 4.06 -0.48
CA ARG A 180 -6.14 5.43 -0.59
C ARG A 180 -4.68 5.38 -1.03
N VAL A 181 -4.46 5.72 -2.29
CA VAL A 181 -3.10 5.88 -2.82
C VAL A 181 -2.51 7.05 -2.06
N LYS A 182 -1.72 6.75 -1.07
CA LYS A 182 -0.79 7.76 -0.60
C LYS A 182 0.24 7.88 -1.71
N PRO A 183 0.54 9.10 -2.21
CA PRO A 183 1.80 9.28 -2.88
C PRO A 183 2.79 8.63 -1.94
N ARG A 184 3.45 7.57 -2.38
CA ARG A 184 4.52 6.99 -1.58
C ARG A 184 5.39 8.19 -1.30
N GLU A 185 5.44 8.66 -0.05
CA GLU A 185 6.55 9.46 0.40
C GLU A 185 7.75 8.54 0.22
N VAL A 186 8.26 8.54 -1.00
CA VAL A 186 9.52 7.95 -1.37
C VAL A 186 10.52 8.80 -0.60
N GLY A 187 10.75 8.42 0.67
CA GLY A 187 11.46 9.23 1.64
C GLY A 187 10.95 9.08 3.07
N ALA A 188 9.77 8.48 3.30
CA ALA A 188 9.26 8.20 4.66
C ALA A 188 10.04 7.08 5.38
N ILE A 189 10.84 6.28 4.68
CA ILE A 189 12.03 5.69 5.25
C ILE A 189 13.12 6.76 5.02
N SER A 190 13.17 7.78 5.87
CA SER A 190 14.35 8.63 5.95
C SER A 190 15.47 7.70 6.42
N VAL A 191 16.26 7.24 5.46
CA VAL A 191 17.48 6.50 5.78
C VAL A 191 18.35 7.51 6.48
N ASN A 192 18.33 7.49 7.82
CA ASN A 192 19.16 8.38 8.61
C ASN A 192 20.64 7.99 8.46
N ALA A 193 21.55 8.87 8.85
CA ALA A 193 22.99 8.65 8.70
C ALA A 193 23.46 7.32 9.31
N ALA A 194 22.88 6.88 10.44
CA ALA A 194 23.24 5.62 11.09
C ALA A 194 22.79 4.39 10.27
N GLN A 195 21.58 4.44 9.70
CA GLN A 195 21.07 3.37 8.84
C GLN A 195 21.88 3.30 7.53
N MET A 196 22.19 4.45 6.92
CA MET A 196 23.09 4.50 5.75
C MET A 196 24.45 3.91 6.05
N ALA A 197 25.03 4.25 7.21
CA ALA A 197 26.30 3.70 7.66
C ALA A 197 26.27 2.17 7.75
N ASN A 198 25.25 1.62 8.41
CA ASN A 198 25.05 0.18 8.53
C ASN A 198 24.90 -0.51 7.17
N ASP A 199 24.10 0.05 6.26
CA ASP A 199 23.90 -0.52 4.94
C ASP A 199 25.17 -0.47 4.08
N LEU A 200 25.95 0.60 4.17
CA LEU A 200 27.25 0.71 3.49
C LEU A 200 28.27 -0.31 4.04
N ASP A 201 28.28 -0.51 5.36
CA ASP A 201 29.21 -1.47 6.00
C ASP A 201 28.85 -2.92 5.67
N THR A 202 27.56 -3.24 5.63
CA THR A 202 27.07 -4.62 5.45
C THR A 202 26.86 -5.01 4.00
N LYS A 203 26.46 -4.04 3.14
CA LYS A 203 26.05 -4.29 1.74
C LYS A 203 26.94 -3.58 0.72
N GLY A 204 27.86 -2.70 1.17
CA GLY A 204 28.66 -1.84 0.32
C GLY A 204 27.88 -0.74 -0.40
N ARG A 205 26.55 -0.69 -0.25
CA ARG A 205 25.68 0.27 -0.92
C ARG A 205 24.38 0.54 -0.16
N VAL A 206 23.77 1.70 -0.42
CA VAL A 206 22.44 2.05 0.07
C VAL A 206 21.63 2.76 -1.02
N ALA A 207 20.38 2.35 -1.21
CA ALA A 207 19.46 3.00 -2.13
C ALA A 207 18.70 4.14 -1.43
N LEU A 208 18.64 5.30 -2.08
CA LEU A 208 18.01 6.51 -1.59
C LEU A 208 16.79 6.83 -2.47
N TYR A 209 15.63 6.83 -1.86
CA TYR A 209 14.37 7.18 -2.52
C TYR A 209 13.89 8.61 -2.23
N GLY A 210 14.58 9.33 -1.34
CA GLY A 210 14.27 10.71 -0.96
C GLY A 210 15.02 11.78 -1.76
N ILE A 211 15.52 11.45 -2.94
CA ILE A 211 16.13 12.41 -3.89
C ILE A 211 15.19 12.57 -5.08
N PHE A 212 14.64 13.76 -5.25
CA PHE A 212 13.61 14.06 -6.24
C PHE A 212 14.12 15.03 -7.32
N PHE A 213 13.68 14.80 -8.56
CA PHE A 213 13.94 15.64 -9.71
C PHE A 213 12.62 16.00 -10.41
N ASN A 214 12.60 17.08 -11.18
CA ASN A 214 11.52 17.31 -12.12
C ASN A 214 11.63 16.35 -13.31
N THR A 215 10.51 16.14 -14.02
CA THR A 215 10.50 15.32 -15.23
C THR A 215 11.52 15.88 -16.22
N ASP A 216 12.34 15.01 -16.81
CA ASP A 216 13.44 15.33 -17.74
C ASP A 216 14.41 16.42 -17.26
N SER A 217 14.46 16.68 -15.95
CA SER A 217 15.34 17.68 -15.35
C SER A 217 16.41 17.04 -14.46
N THR A 218 17.46 17.79 -14.24
CA THR A 218 18.54 17.51 -13.28
C THR A 218 18.41 18.34 -12.01
N ASP A 219 17.41 19.24 -11.93
CA ASP A 219 17.21 20.08 -10.77
C ASP A 219 16.74 19.27 -9.57
N VAL A 220 17.53 19.27 -8.52
CA VAL A 220 17.20 18.61 -7.26
C VAL A 220 16.13 19.42 -6.54
N LYS A 221 14.96 18.82 -6.34
CA LYS A 221 13.82 19.45 -5.68
C LYS A 221 14.08 19.75 -4.21
N PRO A 222 13.43 20.80 -3.64
CA PRO A 222 13.55 21.14 -2.22
C PRO A 222 13.20 20.00 -1.26
N GLU A 223 12.29 19.10 -1.65
CA GLU A 223 11.86 17.92 -0.89
C GLU A 223 13.00 16.91 -0.65
N SER A 224 14.11 17.03 -1.41
CA SER A 224 15.31 16.21 -1.23
C SER A 224 16.19 16.65 -0.04
N ARG A 225 15.94 17.83 0.52
CA ARG A 225 16.76 18.42 1.59
C ARG A 225 16.98 17.51 2.81
N PRO A 226 15.95 16.81 3.35
CA PRO A 226 16.14 15.91 4.48
C PRO A 226 17.17 14.80 4.16
N THR A 227 17.04 14.15 3.00
CA THR A 227 17.95 13.08 2.57
C THR A 227 19.37 13.60 2.35
N LEU A 228 19.54 14.75 1.69
CA LEU A 228 20.85 15.38 1.49
C LEU A 228 21.52 15.74 2.82
N SER A 229 20.76 16.24 3.80
CA SER A 229 21.27 16.53 5.14
C SER A 229 21.78 15.28 5.86
N GLU A 230 21.07 14.17 5.76
CA GLU A 230 21.51 12.91 6.37
C GLU A 230 22.76 12.32 5.69
N ILE A 231 22.89 12.46 4.35
CA ILE A 231 24.13 12.10 3.64
C ILE A 231 25.30 12.96 4.15
N ALA A 232 25.10 14.26 4.28
CA ALA A 232 26.14 15.16 4.79
C ALA A 232 26.55 14.82 6.22
N LYS A 233 25.60 14.50 7.10
CA LYS A 233 25.88 14.01 8.48
C LYS A 233 26.72 12.74 8.45
N LEU A 234 26.35 11.76 7.62
CA LEU A 234 27.11 10.53 7.44
C LEU A 234 28.57 10.80 7.03
N MET A 235 28.76 11.68 6.04
CA MET A 235 30.10 12.04 5.56
C MET A 235 30.93 12.81 6.60
N ALA A 236 30.29 13.64 7.41
CA ALA A 236 30.93 14.35 8.53
C ALA A 236 31.35 13.38 9.65
N GLN A 237 30.52 12.39 9.96
CA GLN A 237 30.81 11.35 10.96
C GLN A 237 31.91 10.35 10.50
N ARG A 238 32.11 10.22 9.17
CA ARG A 238 33.06 9.27 8.57
C ARG A 238 34.02 9.98 7.61
N PRO A 239 35.07 10.63 8.10
CA PRO A 239 36.01 11.42 7.26
C PRO A 239 36.69 10.62 6.16
N ALA A 240 36.95 9.34 6.37
CA ALA A 240 37.58 8.46 5.37
C ALA A 240 36.64 7.91 4.32
N LEU A 241 35.31 8.04 4.51
CA LEU A 241 34.29 7.49 3.61
C LEU A 241 34.33 8.19 2.25
N ARG A 242 34.42 7.39 1.18
CA ARG A 242 34.32 7.84 -0.21
C ARG A 242 33.16 7.15 -0.87
N LEU A 243 32.36 7.91 -1.64
CA LEU A 243 31.10 7.44 -2.19
C LEU A 243 31.00 7.70 -3.69
N LEU A 244 30.65 6.66 -4.46
CA LEU A 244 30.01 6.85 -5.74
C LEU A 244 28.54 7.23 -5.48
N VAL A 245 28.09 8.29 -6.13
CA VAL A 245 26.68 8.68 -6.22
C VAL A 245 26.16 8.17 -7.54
N VAL A 246 25.37 7.08 -7.51
CA VAL A 246 24.93 6.37 -8.72
C VAL A 246 23.49 6.71 -9.02
N GLY A 247 23.24 7.33 -10.17
CA GLY A 247 21.89 7.62 -10.66
C GLY A 247 21.32 6.45 -11.48
N HIS A 248 20.04 6.19 -11.28
CA HIS A 248 19.25 5.19 -12.01
C HIS A 248 18.00 5.84 -12.61
N THR A 249 17.49 5.25 -13.70
CA THR A 249 16.22 5.62 -14.33
C THR A 249 15.30 4.41 -14.43
N ASP A 250 14.07 4.62 -14.81
CA ASP A 250 13.21 3.61 -15.42
C ASP A 250 13.58 3.42 -16.90
N SER A 251 12.86 2.55 -17.61
CA SER A 251 13.12 2.21 -19.00
C SER A 251 12.41 3.13 -20.02
N GLN A 252 11.88 4.27 -19.60
CA GLN A 252 11.28 5.23 -20.54
C GLN A 252 12.38 5.95 -21.33
N GLY A 253 12.29 5.93 -22.67
CA GLY A 253 13.27 6.51 -23.57
C GLY A 253 14.43 5.57 -23.93
N THR A 254 15.43 6.09 -24.66
CA THR A 254 16.57 5.29 -25.13
C THR A 254 17.58 5.01 -24.00
N PHE A 255 18.34 3.94 -24.16
CA PHE A 255 19.36 3.55 -23.17
C PHE A 255 20.41 4.65 -22.97
N ASP A 256 20.99 5.16 -24.06
CA ASP A 256 22.06 6.17 -24.01
C ASP A 256 21.59 7.48 -23.39
N TYR A 257 20.34 7.89 -23.71
CA TYR A 257 19.72 9.05 -23.09
C TYR A 257 19.63 8.87 -21.57
N ASN A 258 19.14 7.72 -21.11
CA ASN A 258 18.96 7.41 -19.70
C ASN A 258 20.30 7.28 -18.94
N VAL A 259 21.33 6.72 -19.55
CA VAL A 259 22.70 6.73 -18.99
C VAL A 259 23.19 8.17 -18.83
N GLY A 260 23.02 9.01 -19.84
CA GLY A 260 23.35 10.43 -19.77
C GLY A 260 22.56 11.19 -18.71
N LEU A 261 21.23 11.01 -18.66
CA LEU A 261 20.36 11.66 -17.68
C LEU A 261 20.71 11.26 -16.24
N SER A 262 20.87 9.96 -15.99
CA SER A 262 21.19 9.45 -14.66
C SER A 262 22.56 9.95 -14.16
N LYS A 263 23.56 10.08 -15.05
CA LYS A 263 24.86 10.65 -14.72
C LYS A 263 24.76 12.14 -14.36
N ARG A 264 23.99 12.93 -15.13
CA ARG A 264 23.77 14.36 -14.82
C ARG A 264 23.01 14.54 -13.50
N ARG A 265 22.02 13.70 -13.20
CA ARG A 265 21.30 13.71 -11.92
C ARG A 265 22.22 13.39 -10.74
N ALA A 266 23.09 12.39 -10.89
CA ALA A 266 24.09 12.07 -9.88
C ALA A 266 25.07 13.24 -9.64
N ALA A 267 25.48 13.92 -10.71
CA ALA A 267 26.32 15.12 -10.61
C ALA A 267 25.63 16.26 -9.85
N ALA A 268 24.34 16.51 -10.13
CA ALA A 268 23.56 17.53 -9.42
C ALA A 268 23.43 17.23 -7.92
N VAL A 269 23.31 15.95 -7.53
CA VAL A 269 23.32 15.54 -6.11
C VAL A 269 24.67 15.84 -5.49
N VAL A 270 25.77 15.49 -6.15
CA VAL A 270 27.13 15.79 -5.68
C VAL A 270 27.33 17.30 -5.54
N ASP A 271 26.89 18.09 -6.51
CA ASP A 271 26.99 19.55 -6.48
C ASP A 271 26.17 20.16 -5.34
N ALA A 272 24.99 19.61 -5.05
CA ALA A 272 24.18 20.01 -3.91
C ALA A 272 24.86 19.69 -2.57
N LEU A 273 25.43 18.49 -2.43
CA LEU A 273 26.17 18.09 -1.22
C LEU A 273 27.39 18.96 -0.98
N VAL A 274 28.16 19.27 -2.01
CA VAL A 274 29.34 20.15 -1.91
C VAL A 274 28.94 21.59 -1.64
N GLY A 275 28.04 22.16 -2.43
CA GLY A 275 27.75 23.57 -2.40
C GLY A 275 26.87 24.01 -1.24
N ARG A 276 25.94 23.14 -0.77
CA ARG A 276 24.98 23.49 0.29
C ARG A 276 25.28 22.89 1.64
N TYR A 277 25.98 21.74 1.66
CA TYR A 277 26.22 20.99 2.89
C TYR A 277 27.71 20.85 3.23
N GLY A 278 28.61 21.44 2.42
CA GLY A 278 30.03 21.48 2.69
C GLY A 278 30.75 20.12 2.57
N ALA A 279 30.16 19.15 1.85
CA ALA A 279 30.82 17.87 1.62
C ALA A 279 32.07 18.05 0.75
N GLU A 280 33.14 17.32 1.08
CA GLU A 280 34.39 17.40 0.33
C GLU A 280 34.27 16.73 -1.05
N ARG A 281 34.47 17.50 -2.13
CA ARG A 281 34.31 17.05 -3.54
C ARG A 281 35.15 15.83 -3.86
N ALA A 282 36.39 15.74 -3.33
CA ALA A 282 37.31 14.64 -3.61
C ALA A 282 36.79 13.28 -3.08
N ARG A 283 35.81 13.29 -2.21
CA ARG A 283 35.19 12.09 -1.62
C ARG A 283 33.92 11.63 -2.32
N LEU A 284 33.45 12.38 -3.34
CA LEU A 284 32.21 12.12 -4.04
C LEU A 284 32.45 12.00 -5.56
N LYS A 285 31.98 10.90 -6.16
CA LYS A 285 32.11 10.67 -7.59
C LYS A 285 30.74 10.36 -8.21
N PRO A 286 30.22 11.17 -9.13
CA PRO A 286 28.94 10.91 -9.78
C PRO A 286 29.09 9.83 -10.86
N TRP A 287 28.12 8.93 -10.91
CA TRP A 287 28.01 7.89 -11.93
C TRP A 287 26.56 7.71 -12.38
N GLY A 288 26.35 7.25 -13.61
CA GLY A 288 25.03 6.99 -14.16
C GLY A 288 24.99 5.64 -14.86
N VAL A 289 23.96 4.85 -14.58
CA VAL A 289 23.78 3.52 -15.19
C VAL A 289 22.48 3.40 -15.99
N GLY A 290 21.70 4.49 -16.08
CA GLY A 290 20.39 4.44 -16.71
C GLY A 290 19.51 3.38 -16.07
N TYR A 291 18.89 2.54 -16.90
CA TYR A 291 18.07 1.39 -16.45
C TYR A 291 18.80 0.03 -16.53
N ALA A 292 20.15 0.03 -16.63
CA ALA A 292 20.90 -1.22 -16.75
C ALA A 292 20.80 -2.12 -15.51
N VAL A 293 20.53 -1.55 -14.33
CA VAL A 293 20.45 -2.27 -13.06
C VAL A 293 19.08 -2.00 -12.42
N PRO A 294 18.00 -2.61 -12.92
CA PRO A 294 16.66 -2.40 -12.37
C PRO A 294 16.55 -3.08 -11.01
N ARG A 295 15.81 -2.44 -10.09
CA ARG A 295 15.46 -3.01 -8.78
C ARG A 295 14.14 -3.77 -8.83
N ALA A 296 13.26 -3.35 -9.72
CA ALA A 296 11.96 -3.95 -9.98
C ALA A 296 11.65 -3.96 -11.49
N SER A 297 10.62 -4.71 -11.88
CA SER A 297 10.16 -4.74 -13.28
C SER A 297 9.75 -3.34 -13.76
N ASN A 298 10.18 -2.94 -14.96
CA ASN A 298 9.75 -1.70 -15.59
C ASN A 298 8.34 -1.78 -16.22
N ASN A 299 7.68 -2.93 -16.14
CA ASN A 299 6.34 -3.15 -16.70
C ASN A 299 5.20 -2.61 -15.81
N SER A 300 5.53 -1.96 -14.69
CA SER A 300 4.56 -1.33 -13.80
C SER A 300 5.06 0.03 -13.32
N ASP A 301 4.14 0.97 -13.10
CA ASP A 301 4.45 2.31 -12.58
C ASP A 301 5.21 2.24 -11.25
N VAL A 302 4.85 1.26 -10.41
CA VAL A 302 5.50 1.00 -9.12
C VAL A 302 6.95 0.55 -9.31
N GLY A 303 7.19 -0.39 -10.22
CA GLY A 303 8.54 -0.85 -10.51
C GLY A 303 9.39 0.26 -11.13
N GLN A 304 8.81 1.04 -12.04
CA GLN A 304 9.48 2.21 -12.60
C GLN A 304 9.85 3.23 -11.51
N ALA A 305 8.94 3.51 -10.56
CA ALA A 305 9.22 4.40 -9.44
C ALA A 305 10.36 3.88 -8.55
N GLN A 306 10.47 2.57 -8.34
CA GLN A 306 11.57 1.95 -7.60
C GLN A 306 12.90 2.02 -8.37
N ASN A 307 12.83 2.04 -9.70
CA ASN A 307 14.00 2.15 -10.56
C ASN A 307 14.54 3.58 -10.63
N ARG A 308 13.67 4.61 -10.56
CA ARG A 308 14.06 6.02 -10.47
C ARG A 308 14.62 6.35 -9.08
N ARG A 309 15.89 6.07 -8.85
CA ARG A 309 16.56 6.24 -7.55
C ARG A 309 18.00 6.72 -7.67
N VAL A 310 18.57 7.10 -6.55
CA VAL A 310 20.02 7.33 -6.38
C VAL A 310 20.54 6.28 -5.41
N GLU A 311 21.71 5.72 -5.67
CA GLU A 311 22.42 4.85 -4.73
C GLU A 311 23.74 5.50 -4.29
N LEU A 312 24.10 5.31 -3.02
CA LEU A 312 25.45 5.55 -2.55
C LEU A 312 26.19 4.22 -2.51
N VAL A 313 27.38 4.17 -3.06
CA VAL A 313 28.22 2.97 -3.12
C VAL A 313 29.61 3.33 -2.59
N VAL A 314 30.17 2.50 -1.71
CA VAL A 314 31.53 2.69 -1.20
C VAL A 314 32.55 2.41 -2.29
N TRP A 315 33.62 3.23 -2.41
CA TRP A 315 34.70 3.07 -3.37
C TRP A 315 36.08 3.45 -2.79
#